data_cf93e8c094c8c001e37308d95afe26a7
#
_entry.id   cf93e8c094c8c001e37308d95afe26a7
#
_cell.length_a   1.000
_cell.length_b   1.000
_cell.length_c   1.000
_cell.angle_alpha   90.00
_cell.angle_beta   90.00
_cell.angle_gamma   90.00
#
_symmetry.space_group_name_H-M   'P 1'
#
loop_
_entity.id
_entity.type
_entity.pdbx_description
1 polymer ?
#
loop_
_entity_poly.entity_id
_entity_poly.type
_entity_poly.pdbx_seq_one_letter_code
_entity_poly.pdbx_strand_id
1 'polypeptide(L)'
;GPAGEAGLPANRPMVGVGKGGDPWVAYRYFNSALWRIAVTCYRQESKTWSSRRRLPSSSFGQDRSVSFLAPVDKGDIRICWPSDERPHKAHQTAKVMLATLPSSKSLPDALPPKPSSVGKASDLPHSHKTPERPAYDRHKWKVDGQTYGLYWGDVHRHTDVSNCRTGFDGCIVDHFRYAYDLGKIDFLGTSDHTDIGKIYHPYEWWHNQRMHDALHSPGEFNTVYVYEREQRWPWGHRNIVFAQRGGPIVYIKRQLYLNSPWQNTLPVDPKGAAEISPYELWDLLKSYGKPVAALSHTGATGMGTDWKIYEKFDYSSENVVEIYQGARVSYEAAGAPQPSVGFAPNTHLNATGRVVNSASVPIANFGKYANGTYQTALREGHNLGVFASSDHISQHASYGGVYCKDFTREGIIEGMDNRRTIAATDKIYLNFTCNEKPLGSFIKTEKAPKFWVKVDGTSDFKRITIVRNEKDWKHFNEFEGKIFEKSFSDPEMLDGENRYYVRVIQRDGNMAWSSPVWVTKK
;
A
#
# COMPACT_ATOMS: atom_id res chain seq x y z
N GLY A 1 18.73 15.87 16.74
CA GLY A 1 17.73 15.92 17.79
C GLY A 1 18.35 15.75 19.16
N PRO A 2 17.69 16.18 20.29
CA PRO A 2 18.25 16.02 21.63
C PRO A 2 18.54 14.56 21.90
N ALA A 3 19.75 14.29 22.36
CA ALA A 3 20.22 12.97 22.67
C ALA A 3 19.43 12.38 23.85
N GLY A 4 19.03 11.16 23.76
CA GLY A 4 18.32 10.39 24.78
C GLY A 4 17.47 9.27 24.19
N GLU A 5 16.92 9.47 23.01
CA GLU A 5 16.22 8.45 22.23
C GLU A 5 16.61 8.58 20.75
N ALA A 6 17.93 8.64 20.51
CA ALA A 6 18.48 8.67 19.16
C ALA A 6 17.97 7.44 18.38
N GLY A 7 17.29 7.69 17.28
CA GLY A 7 16.77 6.63 16.42
C GLY A 7 15.25 6.44 16.44
N LEU A 8 14.49 7.16 17.25
CA LEU A 8 13.04 7.14 17.11
C LEU A 8 12.62 8.00 15.92
N PRO A 9 11.76 7.49 15.04
CA PRO A 9 11.19 8.28 13.96
C PRO A 9 10.51 9.54 14.51
N ALA A 10 10.85 10.70 13.93
CA ALA A 10 10.27 11.99 14.30
C ALA A 10 9.98 12.80 13.04
N ASN A 11 8.87 13.54 13.04
CA ASN A 11 8.49 14.38 11.92
C ASN A 11 7.63 15.57 12.36
N ARG A 12 7.24 16.39 11.40
CA ARG A 12 6.39 17.58 11.57
C ARG A 12 6.87 18.53 12.65
N PRO A 13 8.11 19.03 12.54
CA PRO A 13 8.59 20.04 13.46
C PRO A 13 7.83 21.36 13.24
N MET A 14 7.40 21.95 14.33
CA MET A 14 6.85 23.29 14.40
C MET A 14 7.73 24.13 15.28
N VAL A 15 7.93 25.39 14.92
CA VAL A 15 8.79 26.32 15.67
C VAL A 15 7.93 27.45 16.22
N GLY A 16 8.16 27.79 17.48
CA GLY A 16 7.61 28.97 18.14
C GLY A 16 8.70 29.68 18.92
N VAL A 17 8.54 30.96 19.20
CA VAL A 17 9.52 31.76 19.93
C VAL A 17 8.89 32.29 21.20
N GLY A 18 9.51 32.07 22.34
CA GLY A 18 9.07 32.57 23.64
C GLY A 18 9.43 34.03 23.87
N LYS A 19 8.87 34.63 24.91
CA LYS A 19 9.10 36.02 25.29
C LYS A 19 10.59 36.37 25.48
N GLY A 20 11.40 35.38 25.93
CA GLY A 20 12.84 35.54 26.08
C GLY A 20 13.64 35.43 24.79
N GLY A 21 12.99 35.24 23.64
CA GLY A 21 13.65 35.04 22.36
C GLY A 21 14.07 33.61 22.07
N ASP A 22 14.02 32.72 23.06
CA ASP A 22 14.42 31.33 22.90
C ASP A 22 13.46 30.58 21.95
N PRO A 23 13.97 29.96 20.87
CA PRO A 23 13.14 29.15 19.98
C PRO A 23 12.77 27.82 20.62
N TRP A 24 11.50 27.48 20.48
CA TRP A 24 10.95 26.19 20.86
C TRP A 24 10.63 25.39 19.62
N VAL A 25 10.90 24.10 19.68
CA VAL A 25 10.56 23.14 18.65
C VAL A 25 9.62 22.10 19.25
N ALA A 26 8.44 21.98 18.64
CA ALA A 26 7.52 20.89 18.92
C ALA A 26 7.53 19.92 17.74
N TYR A 27 7.51 18.65 18.01
CA TYR A 27 7.51 17.62 16.99
C TYR A 27 6.81 16.37 17.49
N ARG A 28 6.30 15.59 16.58
CA ARG A 28 5.81 14.27 16.93
C ARG A 28 6.91 13.23 16.70
N TYR A 29 6.90 12.20 17.53
CA TYR A 29 7.81 11.08 17.44
C TYR A 29 7.07 9.79 17.73
N PHE A 30 7.52 8.71 17.10
CA PHE A 30 6.93 7.40 17.26
C PHE A 30 7.63 6.61 18.35
N ASN A 31 6.86 6.09 19.30
CA ASN A 31 7.37 5.22 20.35
C ASN A 31 6.30 4.25 20.81
N SER A 32 6.65 2.97 20.86
CA SER A 32 5.76 1.90 21.35
C SER A 32 4.39 1.89 20.67
N ALA A 33 4.37 1.87 19.34
CA ALA A 33 3.18 1.82 18.51
C ALA A 33 2.27 3.05 18.55
N LEU A 34 2.77 4.18 19.06
CA LEU A 34 1.99 5.42 19.12
C LEU A 34 2.83 6.63 18.74
N TRP A 35 2.21 7.56 18.02
CA TRP A 35 2.74 8.90 17.87
C TRP A 35 2.53 9.71 19.16
N ARG A 36 3.56 10.43 19.54
CA ARG A 36 3.60 11.27 20.74
C ARG A 36 4.17 12.62 20.39
N ILE A 37 3.86 13.63 21.19
CA ILE A 37 4.38 14.97 20.99
C ILE A 37 5.43 15.27 22.06
N ALA A 38 6.54 15.81 21.61
CA ALA A 38 7.58 16.36 22.46
C ALA A 38 7.89 17.79 22.09
N VAL A 39 8.40 18.51 23.06
CA VAL A 39 8.94 19.86 22.90
C VAL A 39 10.37 19.91 23.40
N THR A 40 11.17 20.78 22.81
CA THR A 40 12.52 21.14 23.23
C THR A 40 12.73 22.63 22.96
N CYS A 41 13.66 23.23 23.67
CA CYS A 41 13.96 24.66 23.53
C CYS A 41 15.47 24.83 23.31
N TYR A 42 15.83 25.75 22.40
CA TYR A 42 17.19 26.21 22.26
C TYR A 42 17.38 27.49 23.08
N ARG A 43 18.28 27.45 24.07
CA ARG A 43 18.59 28.59 24.90
C ARG A 43 19.70 29.41 24.22
N GLN A 44 19.37 30.60 23.84
CA GLN A 44 20.32 31.47 23.10
C GLN A 44 21.48 31.91 24.00
N GLU A 45 21.22 32.16 25.26
CA GLU A 45 22.22 32.61 26.24
C GLU A 45 23.31 31.55 26.45
N SER A 46 22.96 30.32 26.74
CA SER A 46 23.88 29.21 26.97
C SER A 46 24.27 28.45 25.72
N LYS A 47 23.66 28.73 24.59
CA LYS A 47 23.82 28.01 23.32
C LYS A 47 23.58 26.50 23.42
N THR A 48 22.66 26.11 24.28
CA THR A 48 22.33 24.70 24.56
C THR A 48 20.88 24.39 24.25
N TRP A 49 20.60 23.13 23.89
CA TRP A 49 19.25 22.62 23.83
C TRP A 49 18.79 22.12 25.20
N SER A 50 17.51 22.31 25.52
CA SER A 50 16.90 21.63 26.65
C SER A 50 16.71 20.14 26.34
N SER A 51 16.60 19.34 27.39
CA SER A 51 16.13 17.98 27.28
C SER A 51 14.72 17.96 26.64
N ARG A 52 14.42 16.87 25.96
CA ARG A 52 13.09 16.64 25.41
C ARG A 52 12.07 16.47 26.53
N ARG A 53 10.96 17.17 26.43
CA ARG A 53 9.80 17.00 27.31
C ARG A 53 8.62 16.46 26.51
N ARG A 54 8.13 15.28 26.89
CA ARG A 54 6.89 14.76 26.36
C ARG A 54 5.71 15.54 26.91
N LEU A 55 4.76 15.89 26.04
CA LEU A 55 3.50 16.48 26.46
C LEU A 55 2.55 15.39 27.00
N PRO A 56 1.85 15.64 28.12
CA PRO A 56 0.85 14.71 28.64
C PRO A 56 -0.29 14.54 27.66
N SER A 57 -0.97 13.41 27.71
CA SER A 57 -2.12 13.11 26.82
C SER A 57 -1.85 13.37 25.34
N SER A 58 -0.61 13.17 24.90
CA SER A 58 -0.20 13.40 23.51
C SER A 58 -0.07 12.12 22.69
N SER A 59 -0.64 11.01 23.17
CA SER A 59 -0.62 9.74 22.46
C SER A 59 -1.76 9.68 21.47
N PHE A 60 -1.46 9.35 20.21
CA PHE A 60 -2.46 9.17 19.15
C PHE A 60 -1.92 8.30 18.03
N GLY A 61 -2.80 7.69 17.26
CA GLY A 61 -2.45 6.83 16.13
C GLY A 61 -2.78 7.44 14.78
N GLN A 62 -3.07 8.73 14.71
CA GLN A 62 -3.42 9.41 13.46
C GLN A 62 -2.42 10.51 13.12
N ASP A 63 -2.46 10.91 11.84
CA ASP A 63 -1.70 12.05 11.36
C ASP A 63 -2.21 13.36 11.93
N ARG A 64 -1.52 13.88 12.92
CA ARG A 64 -1.91 15.10 13.61
C ARG A 64 -0.73 16.02 13.83
N SER A 65 -0.99 17.29 13.66
CA SER A 65 0.00 18.36 13.81
C SER A 65 -0.14 19.04 15.16
N VAL A 66 0.96 19.60 15.60
CA VAL A 66 1.03 20.50 16.75
C VAL A 66 1.02 21.92 16.26
N SER A 67 0.40 22.83 16.98
CA SER A 67 0.43 24.25 16.68
C SER A 67 0.87 25.06 17.88
N PHE A 68 1.79 26.03 17.68
CA PHE A 68 2.05 27.06 18.65
C PHE A 68 0.98 28.16 18.53
N LEU A 69 0.48 28.59 19.66
CA LEU A 69 -0.43 29.71 19.72
C LEU A 69 0.35 31.00 19.99
N ALA A 70 -0.16 32.11 19.48
CA ALA A 70 0.41 33.41 19.75
C ALA A 70 0.57 33.63 21.27
N PRO A 71 1.63 34.28 21.73
CA PRO A 71 1.82 34.60 23.14
C PRO A 71 0.68 35.49 23.61
N VAL A 72 0.11 35.18 24.76
CA VAL A 72 -0.86 36.00 25.47
C VAL A 72 -0.12 36.78 26.52
N ASP A 73 -0.64 37.92 26.91
CA ASP A 73 -0.12 39.08 27.70
C ASP A 73 1.04 38.90 28.71
N LYS A 74 1.53 37.73 28.99
CA LYS A 74 2.69 37.51 29.89
C LYS A 74 3.84 36.71 29.24
N GLY A 75 3.79 36.50 27.93
CA GLY A 75 4.90 35.87 27.22
C GLY A 75 5.02 34.37 27.41
N ASP A 76 4.01 33.74 27.96
CA ASP A 76 3.98 32.29 28.06
C ASP A 76 3.66 31.69 26.68
N ILE A 77 4.46 30.71 26.25
CA ILE A 77 4.20 29.98 25.03
C ILE A 77 3.07 28.98 25.30
N ARG A 78 2.03 29.07 24.52
CA ARG A 78 0.98 28.05 24.49
C ARG A 78 1.12 27.18 23.25
N ILE A 79 0.81 25.92 23.45
CA ILE A 79 0.82 24.91 22.40
C ILE A 79 -0.49 24.14 22.45
N CYS A 80 -1.07 23.87 21.27
CA CYS A 80 -2.24 23.02 21.18
C CYS A 80 -1.99 21.86 20.23
N TRP A 81 -2.66 20.76 20.49
CA TRP A 81 -2.63 19.56 19.65
C TRP A 81 -3.93 18.77 19.77
N PRO A 82 -4.35 18.10 18.71
CA PRO A 82 -5.43 17.15 18.83
C PRO A 82 -4.92 15.87 19.48
N SER A 83 -5.75 15.25 20.30
CA SER A 83 -5.48 13.95 20.91
C SER A 83 -6.75 13.12 20.93
N ASP A 84 -6.64 11.85 20.63
CA ASP A 84 -7.70 10.88 20.84
C ASP A 84 -7.46 10.05 22.10
N GLU A 85 -6.38 10.35 22.85
CA GLU A 85 -5.95 9.65 24.06
C GLU A 85 -5.99 8.13 23.91
N ARG A 86 -5.75 7.65 22.68
CA ARG A 86 -5.99 6.28 22.26
C ARG A 86 -5.15 5.29 23.07
N PRO A 87 -5.74 4.47 23.90
CA PRO A 87 -5.11 3.24 24.33
C PRO A 87 -5.18 2.24 23.16
N HIS A 88 -4.30 1.28 23.12
CA HIS A 88 -3.97 0.41 21.98
C HIS A 88 -5.15 -0.24 21.22
N LYS A 89 -6.39 -0.16 21.66
CA LYS A 89 -7.49 -0.96 21.10
C LYS A 89 -8.85 -0.28 21.03
N ALA A 90 -8.97 0.94 21.52
CA ALA A 90 -10.27 1.59 21.53
C ALA A 90 -10.17 3.01 21.01
N HIS A 91 -11.08 3.38 20.15
CA HIS A 91 -11.25 4.75 19.74
C HIS A 91 -11.86 5.57 20.87
N GLN A 92 -11.35 6.75 21.06
CA GLN A 92 -11.90 7.72 21.97
C GLN A 92 -12.23 9.02 21.22
N THR A 93 -13.11 9.81 21.79
CA THR A 93 -13.45 11.11 21.22
C THR A 93 -12.22 11.98 21.09
N ALA A 94 -11.97 12.52 19.91
CA ALA A 94 -10.87 13.44 19.69
C ALA A 94 -11.08 14.73 20.49
N LYS A 95 -10.00 15.17 21.15
CA LYS A 95 -9.96 16.39 21.96
C LYS A 95 -8.92 17.36 21.42
N VAL A 96 -9.13 18.63 21.60
CA VAL A 96 -8.07 19.63 21.44
C VAL A 96 -7.43 19.86 22.81
N MET A 97 -6.15 19.51 22.90
CA MET A 97 -5.36 19.69 24.10
C MET A 97 -4.65 21.05 24.04
N LEU A 98 -4.54 21.68 25.18
CA LEU A 98 -3.86 22.96 25.35
C LEU A 98 -2.88 22.85 26.52
N ALA A 99 -1.68 23.34 26.33
CA ALA A 99 -0.70 23.47 27.41
C ALA A 99 0.06 24.79 27.34
N THR A 100 0.39 25.33 28.49
CA THR A 100 1.38 26.40 28.63
C THR A 100 2.75 25.74 28.84
N LEU A 101 3.73 26.12 28.04
CA LEU A 101 5.08 25.59 28.15
C LEU A 101 5.80 26.28 29.36
N PRO A 102 6.66 25.56 30.07
CA PRO A 102 7.43 26.11 31.16
C PRO A 102 8.46 27.13 30.65
N SER A 103 9.05 27.89 31.55
CA SER A 103 10.23 28.70 31.23
C SER A 103 11.34 27.82 30.65
N SER A 104 12.03 28.31 29.61
CA SER A 104 13.19 27.61 29.03
C SER A 104 14.26 27.29 30.09
N LYS A 105 14.42 28.17 31.10
CA LYS A 105 15.39 28.01 32.19
C LYS A 105 15.04 26.87 33.14
N SER A 106 13.80 26.41 33.19
CA SER A 106 13.36 25.35 34.13
C SER A 106 13.54 23.93 33.56
N LEU A 107 13.95 23.78 32.32
CA LEU A 107 14.20 22.49 31.73
C LEU A 107 15.67 22.08 31.88
N PRO A 108 15.97 20.80 32.17
CA PRO A 108 17.35 20.32 32.17
C PRO A 108 18.01 20.47 30.77
N ASP A 109 19.32 20.55 30.74
CA ASP A 109 20.07 20.53 29.49
C ASP A 109 19.95 19.19 28.78
N ALA A 110 19.90 19.21 27.45
CA ALA A 110 20.05 18.02 26.66
C ALA A 110 21.52 17.61 26.65
N LEU A 111 21.78 16.31 26.57
CA LEU A 111 23.10 15.82 26.18
C LEU A 111 23.47 16.42 24.80
N PRO A 112 24.75 16.80 24.62
CA PRO A 112 25.16 17.38 23.35
C PRO A 112 24.78 16.43 22.17
N PRO A 113 24.23 16.96 21.09
CA PRO A 113 23.90 16.14 19.95
C PRO A 113 25.19 15.52 19.40
N LYS A 114 25.13 14.24 19.10
CA LYS A 114 26.19 13.65 18.28
C LYS A 114 26.22 14.43 16.94
N PRO A 115 27.40 14.81 16.46
CA PRO A 115 27.51 15.46 15.17
C PRO A 115 26.79 14.60 14.12
N SER A 116 25.72 15.11 13.53
CA SER A 116 25.15 14.47 12.36
C SER A 116 25.92 14.98 11.16
N SER A 117 26.24 14.13 10.21
CA SER A 117 26.81 14.51 8.91
C SER A 117 25.75 15.17 8.00
N VAL A 118 24.86 15.96 8.57
CA VAL A 118 23.95 16.79 7.79
C VAL A 118 24.82 17.80 7.05
N GLY A 119 24.81 17.74 5.73
CA GLY A 119 25.48 18.69 4.88
C GLY A 119 25.17 20.14 5.28
N LYS A 120 26.05 21.06 4.94
CA LYS A 120 25.83 22.48 5.24
C LYS A 120 24.49 22.91 4.61
N ALA A 121 23.79 23.82 5.29
CA ALA A 121 22.54 24.38 4.75
C ALA A 121 22.72 24.99 3.34
N SER A 122 23.93 25.39 2.96
CA SER A 122 24.32 25.81 1.61
C SER A 122 24.21 24.69 0.57
N ASP A 123 24.21 23.44 0.97
CA ASP A 123 24.17 22.28 0.06
C ASP A 123 22.72 21.84 -0.25
N LEU A 124 21.74 22.48 0.40
CA LEU A 124 20.34 22.28 0.08
C LEU A 124 20.00 23.09 -1.18
N PRO A 125 19.33 22.52 -2.17
CA PRO A 125 18.90 23.27 -3.33
C PRO A 125 17.96 24.41 -2.88
N HIS A 126 18.38 25.66 -3.13
CA HIS A 126 17.61 26.87 -2.81
C HIS A 126 16.42 27.12 -3.76
N SER A 127 16.08 26.15 -4.58
CA SER A 127 14.97 26.31 -5.50
C SER A 127 13.65 26.11 -4.76
N HIS A 128 12.94 27.19 -4.52
CA HIS A 128 11.54 27.17 -4.11
C HIS A 128 10.58 26.79 -5.26
N LYS A 129 11.11 26.42 -6.41
CA LYS A 129 10.28 25.82 -7.46
C LYS A 129 9.99 24.41 -7.04
N THR A 130 8.72 24.08 -6.88
CA THR A 130 8.27 22.70 -6.90
C THR A 130 8.92 22.05 -8.11
N PRO A 131 9.70 20.97 -7.93
CA PRO A 131 10.29 20.30 -9.09
C PRO A 131 9.15 19.97 -10.05
N GLU A 132 9.19 20.53 -11.24
CA GLU A 132 8.26 20.10 -12.27
C GLU A 132 8.39 18.60 -12.38
N ARG A 133 7.31 17.89 -12.18
CA ARG A 133 7.29 16.46 -12.44
C ARG A 133 7.69 16.32 -13.92
N PRO A 134 8.83 15.67 -14.25
CA PRO A 134 9.20 15.52 -15.66
C PRO A 134 8.02 14.92 -16.38
N ALA A 135 7.68 15.46 -17.54
CA ALA A 135 6.64 14.89 -18.38
C ALA A 135 6.92 13.39 -18.52
N TYR A 136 6.15 12.60 -17.79
CA TYR A 136 6.30 11.16 -17.76
C TYR A 136 5.64 10.65 -19.03
N ASP A 137 6.45 10.14 -19.96
CA ASP A 137 5.94 9.53 -21.18
C ASP A 137 5.26 8.21 -20.80
N ARG A 138 3.96 8.30 -20.54
CA ARG A 138 3.16 7.16 -20.11
C ARG A 138 3.09 6.16 -21.25
N HIS A 139 3.43 4.93 -20.95
CA HIS A 139 3.36 3.85 -21.91
C HIS A 139 1.94 3.69 -22.44
N LYS A 140 1.79 3.82 -23.75
CA LYS A 140 0.52 3.65 -24.46
C LYS A 140 0.51 2.34 -25.25
N TRP A 141 -0.56 1.63 -25.13
CA TRP A 141 -0.76 0.34 -25.81
C TRP A 141 -2.03 0.36 -26.65
N LYS A 142 -1.87 0.24 -27.97
CA LYS A 142 -3.00 0.11 -28.88
C LYS A 142 -3.25 -1.38 -29.16
N VAL A 143 -4.40 -1.88 -28.74
CA VAL A 143 -4.78 -3.28 -28.85
C VAL A 143 -6.28 -3.40 -28.94
N ASP A 144 -6.79 -4.36 -29.73
CA ASP A 144 -8.23 -4.61 -29.92
C ASP A 144 -9.04 -3.35 -30.26
N GLY A 145 -8.47 -2.50 -31.11
CA GLY A 145 -9.09 -1.24 -31.52
C GLY A 145 -9.15 -0.14 -30.46
N GLN A 146 -8.61 -0.37 -29.27
CA GLN A 146 -8.58 0.56 -28.16
C GLN A 146 -7.15 1.03 -27.85
N THR A 147 -7.03 2.21 -27.26
CA THR A 147 -5.76 2.70 -26.72
C THR A 147 -5.84 2.75 -25.21
N TYR A 148 -4.91 2.07 -24.55
CA TYR A 148 -4.77 2.04 -23.10
C TYR A 148 -3.48 2.76 -22.69
N GLY A 149 -3.53 3.54 -21.62
CA GLY A 149 -2.34 3.97 -20.90
C GLY A 149 -2.01 2.99 -19.77
N LEU A 150 -0.75 2.70 -19.53
CA LEU A 150 -0.33 1.98 -18.32
C LEU A 150 -0.07 2.99 -17.19
N TYR A 151 -0.70 2.74 -16.06
CA TYR A 151 -0.59 3.56 -14.86
C TYR A 151 -0.11 2.71 -13.70
N TRP A 152 0.95 3.17 -13.04
CA TRP A 152 1.54 2.51 -11.89
C TRP A 152 0.94 3.00 -10.59
N GLY A 153 0.62 2.09 -9.69
CA GLY A 153 0.06 2.46 -8.41
C GLY A 153 0.28 1.44 -7.31
N ASP A 154 -0.24 1.79 -6.14
CA ASP A 154 -0.21 0.96 -4.95
C ASP A 154 -1.52 1.16 -4.17
N VAL A 155 -2.17 0.07 -3.78
CA VAL A 155 -3.43 0.09 -3.05
C VAL A 155 -3.36 -0.70 -1.74
N HIS A 156 -2.13 -1.04 -1.32
CA HIS A 156 -1.88 -1.72 -0.06
C HIS A 156 -0.77 -0.98 0.70
N ARG A 157 -1.16 0.05 1.43
CA ARG A 157 -0.25 0.93 2.17
C ARG A 157 -0.83 1.27 3.52
N HIS A 158 -0.10 0.90 4.57
CA HIS A 158 -0.47 1.27 5.93
C HIS A 158 0.08 2.61 6.32
N THR A 159 -0.72 3.39 7.04
CA THR A 159 -0.28 4.63 7.65
C THR A 159 -0.19 4.50 9.18
N ASP A 160 0.18 5.59 9.85
CA ASP A 160 0.14 5.66 11.31
C ASP A 160 -1.28 5.47 11.88
N VAL A 161 -2.30 5.52 11.02
CA VAL A 161 -3.69 5.24 11.37
C VAL A 161 -3.92 3.76 11.65
N SER A 162 -3.28 2.84 10.95
CA SER A 162 -3.40 1.39 11.17
C SER A 162 -2.98 0.95 12.56
N ASN A 163 -2.05 1.69 13.19
CA ASN A 163 -1.51 1.35 14.50
C ASN A 163 -0.98 -0.10 14.59
N CYS A 164 -0.54 -0.65 13.46
CA CYS A 164 0.08 -1.96 13.42
C CYS A 164 1.60 -1.88 13.65
N ARG A 165 2.30 -2.95 13.47
CA ARG A 165 3.60 -3.29 14.05
C ARG A 165 4.76 -2.35 13.78
N THR A 166 4.73 -1.66 12.67
CA THR A 166 5.93 -0.95 12.23
C THR A 166 5.78 0.52 12.54
N GLY A 167 6.51 1.03 13.50
CA GLY A 167 6.67 2.45 13.71
C GLY A 167 7.30 3.20 12.54
N PHE A 168 7.31 2.60 11.37
CA PHE A 168 7.88 3.15 10.14
C PHE A 168 6.82 3.50 9.10
N ASP A 169 5.56 3.12 9.33
CA ASP A 169 4.48 3.59 8.50
C ASP A 169 4.28 5.08 8.76
N GLY A 170 4.51 5.90 7.76
CA GLY A 170 4.37 7.34 7.84
C GLY A 170 2.91 7.76 7.90
N CYS A 171 2.68 9.05 8.01
CA CYS A 171 1.33 9.58 7.90
C CYS A 171 0.83 9.57 6.44
N ILE A 172 -0.47 9.75 6.26
CA ILE A 172 -1.09 9.80 4.92
C ILE A 172 -0.32 10.75 3.99
N VAL A 173 0.00 11.97 4.44
CA VAL A 173 0.71 12.95 3.62
C VAL A 173 2.12 12.47 3.23
N ASP A 174 2.82 11.78 4.13
CA ASP A 174 4.16 11.27 3.85
C ASP A 174 4.11 10.20 2.75
N HIS A 175 3.10 9.33 2.76
CA HIS A 175 2.89 8.33 1.70
C HIS A 175 2.62 8.98 0.35
N PHE A 176 1.73 9.98 0.31
CA PHE A 176 1.41 10.68 -0.93
C PHE A 176 2.59 11.47 -1.48
N ARG A 177 3.33 12.15 -0.61
CA ARG A 177 4.55 12.86 -1.04
C ARG A 177 5.59 11.90 -1.56
N TYR A 178 5.81 10.79 -0.89
CA TYR A 178 6.74 9.78 -1.39
C TYR A 178 6.27 9.23 -2.74
N ALA A 179 5.00 8.87 -2.86
CA ALA A 179 4.42 8.33 -4.08
C ALA A 179 4.58 9.29 -5.27
N TYR A 180 4.25 10.57 -5.05
CA TYR A 180 4.29 11.59 -6.09
C TYR A 180 5.72 12.07 -6.38
N ASP A 181 6.47 12.46 -5.36
CA ASP A 181 7.76 13.13 -5.52
C ASP A 181 8.89 12.15 -5.86
N LEU A 182 8.94 10.98 -5.20
CA LEU A 182 10.06 10.02 -5.28
C LEU A 182 9.68 8.76 -6.06
N GLY A 183 8.61 8.09 -5.68
CA GLY A 183 8.12 6.87 -6.33
C GLY A 183 7.61 7.12 -7.73
N LYS A 184 7.17 8.35 -8.01
CA LYS A 184 6.63 8.78 -9.32
C LYS A 184 5.60 7.79 -9.86
N ILE A 185 4.75 7.27 -8.97
CA ILE A 185 3.62 6.43 -9.35
C ILE A 185 2.43 7.31 -9.73
N ASP A 186 1.47 6.75 -10.41
CA ASP A 186 0.35 7.50 -10.99
C ASP A 186 -0.88 7.50 -10.08
N PHE A 187 -1.04 6.48 -9.23
CA PHE A 187 -2.14 6.43 -8.27
C PHE A 187 -1.76 5.76 -6.95
N LEU A 188 -2.46 6.15 -5.88
CA LEU A 188 -2.25 5.61 -4.54
C LEU A 188 -3.55 5.52 -3.76
N GLY A 189 -3.68 4.45 -2.96
CA GLY A 189 -4.66 4.33 -1.90
C GLY A 189 -4.01 3.83 -0.61
N THR A 190 -4.29 4.47 0.53
CA THR A 190 -3.86 3.97 1.83
C THR A 190 -4.91 3.04 2.41
N SER A 191 -4.48 1.85 2.83
CA SER A 191 -5.32 0.73 3.24
C SER A 191 -5.16 0.39 4.72
N ASP A 192 -5.55 1.31 5.58
CA ASP A 192 -5.45 1.07 7.01
C ASP A 192 -6.42 -0.01 7.48
N HIS A 193 -6.00 -0.78 8.50
CA HIS A 193 -6.77 -1.88 9.07
C HIS A 193 -8.14 -1.45 9.62
N THR A 194 -9.14 -2.31 9.45
CA THR A 194 -10.49 -2.10 10.01
C THR A 194 -10.65 -2.63 11.43
N ASP A 195 -10.04 -3.75 11.78
CA ASP A 195 -10.30 -4.50 13.02
C ASP A 195 -9.06 -4.88 13.82
N ILE A 196 -7.88 -4.99 13.20
CA ILE A 196 -6.64 -5.34 13.89
C ILE A 196 -5.98 -4.11 14.53
N GLY A 197 -5.65 -4.25 15.81
CA GLY A 197 -4.97 -3.19 16.57
C GLY A 197 -5.89 -2.07 17.02
N LYS A 198 -6.88 -1.73 16.24
CA LYS A 198 -7.93 -0.75 16.54
C LYS A 198 -9.14 -0.95 15.64
N ILE A 199 -10.23 -0.34 16.03
CA ILE A 199 -11.42 -0.23 15.19
C ILE A 199 -11.27 0.98 14.28
N TYR A 200 -11.49 0.80 12.97
CA TYR A 200 -11.50 1.86 11.98
C TYR A 200 -12.87 2.54 11.97
N HIS A 201 -13.00 3.62 12.76
CA HIS A 201 -14.28 4.28 12.92
C HIS A 201 -14.70 5.09 11.67
N PRO A 202 -15.97 5.43 11.55
CA PRO A 202 -16.44 6.29 10.46
C PRO A 202 -15.68 7.60 10.32
N TYR A 203 -15.16 8.16 11.42
CA TYR A 203 -14.35 9.37 11.37
C TYR A 203 -13.01 9.14 10.66
N GLU A 204 -12.30 8.04 10.95
CA GLU A 204 -11.05 7.72 10.26
C GLU A 204 -11.28 7.49 8.77
N TRP A 205 -12.37 6.79 8.43
CA TRP A 205 -12.75 6.59 7.04
C TRP A 205 -13.10 7.90 6.34
N TRP A 206 -13.86 8.77 6.98
CA TRP A 206 -14.14 10.10 6.48
C TRP A 206 -12.85 10.91 6.31
N HIS A 207 -11.95 10.89 7.29
CA HIS A 207 -10.66 11.59 7.25
C HIS A 207 -9.78 11.06 6.12
N ASN A 208 -9.66 9.74 5.98
CA ASN A 208 -8.95 9.10 4.87
C ASN A 208 -9.46 9.63 3.53
N GLN A 209 -10.77 9.57 3.31
CA GLN A 209 -11.39 10.03 2.06
C GLN A 209 -11.14 11.52 1.79
N ARG A 210 -11.18 12.35 2.83
CA ARG A 210 -10.91 13.81 2.71
C ARG A 210 -9.46 14.08 2.33
N MET A 211 -8.53 13.37 2.92
CA MET A 211 -7.11 13.51 2.60
C MET A 211 -6.82 13.05 1.17
N HIS A 212 -7.45 11.94 0.74
CA HIS A 212 -7.33 11.46 -0.63
C HIS A 212 -7.86 12.49 -1.64
N ASP A 213 -8.97 13.18 -1.35
CA ASP A 213 -9.45 14.22 -2.23
C ASP A 213 -8.54 15.46 -2.26
N ALA A 214 -8.02 15.85 -1.10
CA ALA A 214 -7.11 17.00 -1.02
C ALA A 214 -5.80 16.79 -1.78
N LEU A 215 -5.40 15.52 -1.98
CA LEU A 215 -4.16 15.13 -2.65
C LEU A 215 -4.39 14.57 -4.06
N HIS A 216 -5.64 14.58 -4.53
CA HIS A 216 -6.01 14.14 -5.87
C HIS A 216 -5.70 15.22 -6.91
N SER A 217 -4.94 14.87 -7.94
CA SER A 217 -4.63 15.74 -9.09
C SER A 217 -5.09 15.06 -10.38
N PRO A 218 -6.32 15.36 -10.84
CA PRO A 218 -6.89 14.68 -12.01
C PRO A 218 -5.98 14.74 -13.23
N GLY A 219 -5.75 13.60 -13.88
CA GLY A 219 -4.89 13.48 -15.05
C GLY A 219 -3.39 13.35 -14.75
N GLU A 220 -2.94 13.72 -13.55
CA GLU A 220 -1.54 13.59 -13.12
C GLU A 220 -1.33 12.51 -12.07
N PHE A 221 -2.13 12.55 -11.02
CA PHE A 221 -2.03 11.64 -9.89
C PHE A 221 -3.42 11.35 -9.31
N ASN A 222 -3.87 10.12 -9.44
CA ASN A 222 -5.16 9.71 -8.89
C ASN A 222 -5.00 9.14 -7.49
N THR A 223 -5.95 9.45 -6.62
CA THR A 223 -6.09 8.80 -5.32
C THR A 223 -7.32 7.91 -5.34
N VAL A 224 -7.24 6.71 -4.80
CA VAL A 224 -8.38 5.81 -4.62
C VAL A 224 -8.63 5.59 -3.13
N TYR A 225 -9.88 5.40 -2.74
CA TYR A 225 -10.20 5.20 -1.33
C TYR A 225 -10.09 3.74 -0.98
N VAL A 226 -9.27 3.40 0.00
CA VAL A 226 -8.99 2.01 0.35
C VAL A 226 -9.02 1.81 1.86
N TYR A 227 -9.44 0.64 2.29
CA TYR A 227 -9.16 0.11 3.60
C TYR A 227 -8.79 -1.37 3.51
N GLU A 228 -8.09 -1.88 4.50
CA GLU A 228 -7.79 -3.30 4.61
C GLU A 228 -8.75 -3.99 5.57
N ARG A 229 -9.31 -5.11 5.08
CA ARG A 229 -10.13 -6.02 5.84
C ARG A 229 -9.33 -7.28 6.14
N GLU A 230 -8.95 -7.48 7.40
CA GLU A 230 -7.90 -8.41 7.79
C GLU A 230 -8.42 -9.73 8.37
N GLN A 231 -9.34 -10.37 7.68
CA GLN A 231 -9.83 -11.70 8.04
C GLN A 231 -8.71 -12.75 7.89
N ARG A 232 -8.61 -13.62 8.89
CA ARG A 232 -7.56 -14.65 8.91
C ARG A 232 -7.89 -15.81 7.99
N TRP A 233 -6.89 -16.66 7.76
CA TRP A 233 -7.06 -17.96 7.12
C TRP A 233 -8.25 -18.74 7.71
N PRO A 234 -9.14 -19.36 6.92
CA PRO A 234 -8.97 -19.59 5.48
C PRO A 234 -9.52 -18.49 4.56
N TRP A 235 -10.17 -17.46 5.08
CA TRP A 235 -10.83 -16.42 4.28
C TRP A 235 -9.88 -15.38 3.72
N GLY A 236 -8.84 -15.00 4.47
CA GLY A 236 -7.77 -14.10 4.06
C GLY A 236 -8.10 -12.61 4.14
N HIS A 237 -7.02 -11.83 4.13
CA HIS A 237 -7.04 -10.38 4.08
C HIS A 237 -7.46 -9.87 2.70
N ARG A 238 -8.12 -8.72 2.65
CA ARG A 238 -8.53 -8.04 1.42
C ARG A 238 -8.42 -6.54 1.54
N ASN A 239 -7.86 -5.91 0.55
CA ASN A 239 -8.02 -4.47 0.35
C ASN A 239 -9.30 -4.21 -0.42
N ILE A 240 -10.10 -3.25 0.04
CA ILE A 240 -11.34 -2.84 -0.61
C ILE A 240 -11.12 -1.43 -1.17
N VAL A 241 -11.18 -1.33 -2.49
CA VAL A 241 -10.80 -0.15 -3.27
C VAL A 241 -12.04 0.49 -3.89
N PHE A 242 -12.32 1.74 -3.55
CA PHE A 242 -13.47 2.48 -4.08
C PHE A 242 -13.04 3.62 -4.99
N ALA A 243 -13.74 3.80 -6.09
CA ALA A 243 -13.59 4.97 -6.95
C ALA A 243 -14.27 6.22 -6.38
N GLN A 244 -15.32 6.06 -5.59
CA GLN A 244 -16.14 7.14 -5.08
C GLN A 244 -16.22 7.13 -3.56
N ARG A 245 -16.47 8.29 -2.97
CA ARG A 245 -16.70 8.43 -1.53
C ARG A 245 -17.95 7.67 -1.06
N GLY A 246 -17.98 7.39 0.23
CA GLY A 246 -19.12 6.81 0.90
C GLY A 246 -19.20 5.29 0.73
N GLY A 247 -18.11 4.64 0.33
CA GLY A 247 -18.02 3.19 0.38
C GLY A 247 -18.22 2.68 1.81
N PRO A 248 -18.97 1.57 2.00
CA PRO A 248 -19.23 1.00 3.32
C PRO A 248 -17.94 0.42 3.92
N ILE A 249 -17.74 0.63 5.22
CA ILE A 249 -16.73 -0.13 5.97
C ILE A 249 -17.38 -1.47 6.35
N VAL A 250 -16.91 -2.56 5.77
CA VAL A 250 -17.37 -3.91 6.11
C VAL A 250 -16.40 -4.55 7.08
N TYR A 251 -16.67 -4.41 8.37
CA TYR A 251 -15.86 -5.02 9.43
C TYR A 251 -15.91 -6.55 9.36
N ILE A 252 -14.87 -7.20 9.90
CA ILE A 252 -14.86 -8.66 10.06
C ILE A 252 -15.88 -9.05 11.14
N LYS A 253 -15.85 -8.33 12.26
CA LYS A 253 -16.72 -8.63 13.41
C LYS A 253 -18.11 -8.07 13.17
N ARG A 254 -19.09 -8.94 13.06
CA ARG A 254 -20.50 -8.57 12.88
C ARG A 254 -21.00 -7.57 13.93
N GLN A 255 -20.59 -7.72 15.18
CA GLN A 255 -20.96 -6.80 16.25
C GLN A 255 -20.52 -5.35 15.97
N LEU A 256 -19.33 -5.16 15.41
CA LEU A 256 -18.85 -3.83 15.05
C LEU A 256 -19.63 -3.25 13.89
N TYR A 257 -19.99 -4.10 12.94
CA TYR A 257 -20.80 -3.69 11.81
C TYR A 257 -22.20 -3.25 12.22
N LEU A 258 -22.83 -3.94 13.16
CA LEU A 258 -24.17 -3.58 13.68
C LEU A 258 -24.20 -2.20 14.35
N ASN A 259 -23.06 -1.71 14.85
CA ASN A 259 -22.91 -0.38 15.43
C ASN A 259 -22.49 0.68 14.42
N SER A 260 -22.43 0.35 13.14
CA SER A 260 -22.05 1.28 12.06
C SER A 260 -23.28 1.90 11.38
N PRO A 261 -23.12 3.01 10.63
CA PRO A 261 -24.20 3.55 9.82
C PRO A 261 -24.76 2.58 8.77
N TRP A 262 -24.05 1.50 8.50
CA TRP A 262 -24.36 0.47 7.49
C TRP A 262 -25.11 -0.75 8.06
N GLN A 263 -25.42 -0.73 9.37
CA GLN A 263 -26.05 -1.85 10.09
C GLN A 263 -27.33 -2.39 9.45
N ASN A 264 -28.08 -1.55 8.73
CA ASN A 264 -29.35 -1.92 8.12
C ASN A 264 -29.20 -2.72 6.83
N THR A 265 -28.00 -2.93 6.33
CA THR A 265 -27.74 -3.62 5.06
C THR A 265 -27.41 -5.10 5.24
N LEU A 266 -27.16 -5.55 6.47
CA LEU A 266 -26.93 -6.95 6.80
C LEU A 266 -28.12 -7.58 7.53
N PRO A 267 -28.44 -8.85 7.22
CA PRO A 267 -29.34 -9.63 8.06
C PRO A 267 -28.81 -9.72 9.49
N VAL A 268 -29.66 -9.47 10.47
CA VAL A 268 -29.29 -9.65 11.88
C VAL A 268 -29.15 -11.15 12.13
N ASP A 269 -27.93 -11.62 12.43
CA ASP A 269 -27.73 -12.95 12.97
C ASP A 269 -28.08 -12.95 14.45
N PRO A 270 -29.15 -13.68 14.89
CA PRO A 270 -29.53 -13.74 16.27
C PRO A 270 -28.47 -14.33 17.21
N LYS A 271 -27.49 -15.02 16.66
CA LYS A 271 -26.40 -15.66 17.41
C LYS A 271 -25.14 -14.81 17.60
N GLY A 272 -25.08 -13.63 16.99
CA GLY A 272 -24.15 -12.54 17.34
C GLY A 272 -22.64 -12.79 17.27
N ALA A 273 -22.18 -13.99 16.98
CA ALA A 273 -20.77 -14.38 17.15
C ALA A 273 -20.03 -14.60 15.83
N ALA A 274 -20.70 -14.61 14.71
CA ALA A 274 -20.07 -14.96 13.45
C ALA A 274 -19.31 -13.77 12.83
N GLU A 275 -18.16 -14.06 12.26
CA GLU A 275 -17.49 -13.15 11.35
C GLU A 275 -18.31 -12.98 10.05
N ILE A 276 -18.25 -11.80 9.46
CA ILE A 276 -18.81 -11.55 8.14
C ILE A 276 -17.95 -12.29 7.12
N SER A 277 -18.54 -13.22 6.40
CA SER A 277 -17.85 -14.02 5.39
C SER A 277 -17.50 -13.19 4.15
N PRO A 278 -16.58 -13.67 3.29
CA PRO A 278 -16.37 -13.06 1.98
C PRO A 278 -17.62 -13.03 1.09
N TYR A 279 -18.52 -14.00 1.22
CA TYR A 279 -19.78 -14.01 0.47
C TYR A 279 -20.67 -12.82 0.85
N GLU A 280 -20.83 -12.57 2.15
CA GLU A 280 -21.56 -11.40 2.63
C GLU A 280 -20.86 -10.08 2.28
N LEU A 281 -19.52 -10.06 2.29
CA LEU A 281 -18.73 -8.91 1.82
C LEU A 281 -19.07 -8.60 0.37
N TRP A 282 -19.03 -9.58 -0.52
CA TRP A 282 -19.34 -9.39 -1.94
C TRP A 282 -20.78 -8.91 -2.16
N ASP A 283 -21.75 -9.45 -1.45
CA ASP A 283 -23.14 -9.00 -1.52
C ASP A 283 -23.29 -7.53 -1.10
N LEU A 284 -22.57 -7.11 -0.06
CA LEU A 284 -22.55 -5.73 0.40
C LEU A 284 -21.88 -4.79 -0.60
N LEU A 285 -20.73 -5.19 -1.17
CA LEU A 285 -20.06 -4.41 -2.19
C LEU A 285 -20.92 -4.29 -3.45
N LYS A 286 -21.62 -5.35 -3.83
CA LYS A 286 -22.58 -5.32 -4.92
C LYS A 286 -23.76 -4.39 -4.66
N SER A 287 -24.29 -4.39 -3.42
CA SER A 287 -25.38 -3.50 -3.02
C SER A 287 -24.98 -2.03 -2.97
N TYR A 288 -23.70 -1.72 -2.83
CA TYR A 288 -23.18 -0.37 -2.93
C TYR A 288 -23.43 0.25 -4.31
N GLY A 289 -23.46 -0.58 -5.37
CA GLY A 289 -23.88 -0.18 -6.70
C GLY A 289 -23.00 0.82 -7.44
N LYS A 290 -21.75 1.00 -6.98
CA LYS A 290 -20.75 1.90 -7.58
C LYS A 290 -19.44 1.14 -7.81
N PRO A 291 -18.51 1.67 -8.65
CA PRO A 291 -17.24 1.01 -8.93
C PRO A 291 -16.44 0.74 -7.65
N VAL A 292 -16.17 -0.54 -7.40
CA VAL A 292 -15.42 -1.06 -6.27
C VAL A 292 -14.66 -2.31 -6.68
N ALA A 293 -13.40 -2.43 -6.23
CA ALA A 293 -12.63 -3.65 -6.38
C ALA A 293 -12.19 -4.19 -5.02
N ALA A 294 -12.17 -5.51 -4.88
CA ALA A 294 -11.55 -6.20 -3.77
C ALA A 294 -10.29 -6.90 -4.26
N LEU A 295 -9.28 -6.95 -3.41
CA LEU A 295 -7.96 -7.50 -3.71
C LEU A 295 -7.51 -8.40 -2.56
N SER A 296 -7.61 -9.72 -2.71
CA SER A 296 -6.98 -10.68 -1.79
C SER A 296 -5.47 -10.55 -1.82
N HIS A 297 -4.84 -10.60 -0.67
CA HIS A 297 -3.39 -10.42 -0.56
C HIS A 297 -2.75 -11.32 0.49
N THR A 298 -1.42 -11.21 0.64
CA THR A 298 -0.63 -11.97 1.62
C THR A 298 -0.85 -13.49 1.48
N GLY A 299 -0.94 -13.97 0.27
CA GLY A 299 -1.21 -15.38 -0.06
C GLY A 299 -0.22 -16.34 0.62
N ALA A 300 -0.56 -17.62 0.70
CA ALA A 300 0.26 -18.68 1.29
C ALA A 300 0.81 -18.38 2.71
N THR A 301 0.06 -17.62 3.51
CA THR A 301 0.32 -17.33 4.92
C THR A 301 -0.95 -17.49 5.75
N GLY A 302 -0.86 -17.36 7.09
CA GLY A 302 -2.03 -17.33 7.98
C GLY A 302 -2.95 -16.10 7.79
N MET A 303 -2.56 -15.18 6.90
CA MET A 303 -3.33 -14.01 6.50
C MET A 303 -3.91 -14.15 5.08
N GLY A 304 -3.50 -15.17 4.35
CA GLY A 304 -3.94 -15.43 2.99
C GLY A 304 -5.27 -16.17 2.91
N THR A 305 -5.71 -16.35 1.68
CA THR A 305 -6.96 -17.02 1.31
C THR A 305 -6.70 -18.48 0.96
N ASP A 306 -7.49 -19.42 1.46
CA ASP A 306 -7.53 -20.81 0.96
C ASP A 306 -8.43 -20.87 -0.28
N TRP A 307 -7.82 -20.94 -1.45
CA TRP A 307 -8.57 -20.92 -2.71
C TRP A 307 -9.46 -22.14 -2.93
N LYS A 308 -9.28 -23.21 -2.16
CA LYS A 308 -10.06 -24.44 -2.29
C LYS A 308 -11.41 -24.43 -1.57
N ILE A 309 -11.63 -23.44 -0.70
CA ILE A 309 -12.86 -23.40 0.11
C ILE A 309 -14.04 -22.76 -0.59
N TYR A 310 -13.83 -22.08 -1.71
CA TYR A 310 -14.90 -21.36 -2.39
C TYR A 310 -15.64 -22.30 -3.35
N GLU A 311 -16.88 -22.63 -3.01
CA GLU A 311 -17.80 -23.31 -3.91
C GLU A 311 -18.24 -22.39 -5.06
N LYS A 312 -18.35 -21.11 -4.79
CA LYS A 312 -18.71 -20.06 -5.75
C LYS A 312 -17.95 -18.80 -5.43
N PHE A 313 -17.21 -18.29 -6.38
CA PHE A 313 -16.49 -17.04 -6.26
C PHE A 313 -17.22 -15.91 -6.99
N ASP A 314 -17.35 -14.74 -6.35
CA ASP A 314 -18.02 -13.59 -6.96
C ASP A 314 -17.02 -12.64 -7.62
N TYR A 315 -17.03 -12.61 -8.94
CA TYR A 315 -16.19 -11.72 -9.76
C TYR A 315 -16.81 -10.33 -9.96
N SER A 316 -17.88 -9.97 -9.27
CA SER A 316 -18.46 -8.63 -9.40
C SER A 316 -17.56 -7.53 -8.85
N SER A 317 -16.66 -7.87 -7.92
CA SER A 317 -15.74 -6.92 -7.29
C SER A 317 -14.33 -7.48 -7.08
N GLU A 318 -14.10 -8.80 -7.13
CA GLU A 318 -12.79 -9.39 -6.85
C GLU A 318 -12.26 -10.13 -8.09
N ASN A 319 -11.48 -9.41 -8.91
CA ASN A 319 -10.97 -9.89 -10.19
C ASN A 319 -9.43 -9.94 -10.27
N VAL A 320 -8.76 -9.46 -9.25
CA VAL A 320 -7.29 -9.44 -9.16
C VAL A 320 -6.83 -9.90 -7.78
N VAL A 321 -5.61 -10.42 -7.71
CA VAL A 321 -4.98 -10.87 -6.47
C VAL A 321 -3.54 -10.37 -6.40
N GLU A 322 -3.07 -10.07 -5.22
CA GLU A 322 -1.67 -9.70 -5.00
C GLU A 322 -0.76 -10.91 -5.15
N ILE A 323 -0.03 -10.97 -6.28
CA ILE A 323 0.97 -12.03 -6.53
C ILE A 323 2.30 -11.71 -5.87
N TYR A 324 2.60 -10.42 -5.65
CA TYR A 324 3.83 -9.95 -5.03
C TYR A 324 3.56 -8.83 -4.04
N GLN A 325 4.22 -8.90 -2.89
CA GLN A 325 4.13 -7.91 -1.84
C GLN A 325 5.53 -7.43 -1.45
N GLY A 326 5.77 -6.13 -1.59
CA GLY A 326 7.09 -5.53 -1.40
C GLY A 326 7.69 -5.73 -0.02
N ALA A 327 6.86 -5.74 1.03
CA ALA A 327 7.29 -6.01 2.40
C ALA A 327 7.56 -7.51 2.67
N ARG A 328 7.29 -8.40 1.71
CA ARG A 328 7.38 -9.87 1.89
C ARG A 328 8.02 -10.58 0.68
N VAL A 329 7.20 -11.25 -0.12
CA VAL A 329 7.66 -12.17 -1.18
C VAL A 329 6.66 -12.25 -2.33
N SER A 330 7.01 -13.02 -3.37
CA SER A 330 6.04 -13.47 -4.37
C SER A 330 5.27 -14.69 -3.87
N TYR A 331 3.97 -14.67 -4.05
CA TYR A 331 3.02 -15.75 -3.73
C TYR A 331 2.60 -16.54 -4.98
N GLU A 332 3.40 -16.48 -6.04
CA GLU A 332 3.09 -17.17 -7.30
C GLU A 332 2.85 -18.65 -7.09
N ALA A 333 3.85 -19.36 -6.59
CA ALA A 333 3.79 -20.80 -6.24
C ALA A 333 4.96 -21.19 -5.34
N ALA A 334 4.84 -22.34 -4.68
CA ALA A 334 5.98 -22.97 -4.01
C ALA A 334 7.08 -23.31 -5.03
N GLY A 335 8.30 -22.85 -4.77
CA GLY A 335 9.45 -23.07 -5.66
C GLY A 335 9.51 -22.16 -6.89
N ALA A 336 8.53 -21.28 -7.09
CA ALA A 336 8.63 -20.25 -8.12
C ALA A 336 9.77 -19.26 -7.83
N PRO A 337 10.38 -18.66 -8.86
CA PRO A 337 11.41 -17.65 -8.67
C PRO A 337 10.93 -16.49 -7.79
N GLN A 338 11.83 -16.01 -6.94
CA GLN A 338 11.60 -14.89 -6.06
C GLN A 338 12.41 -13.67 -6.52
N PRO A 339 11.88 -12.45 -6.40
CA PRO A 339 12.68 -11.25 -6.58
C PRO A 339 13.85 -11.21 -5.60
N SER A 340 15.00 -10.72 -6.02
CA SER A 340 16.16 -10.50 -5.15
C SER A 340 16.35 -9.04 -4.77
N VAL A 341 15.37 -8.21 -5.07
CA VAL A 341 15.31 -6.77 -4.81
C VAL A 341 14.16 -6.44 -3.86
N GLY A 342 14.09 -5.20 -3.46
CA GLY A 342 13.09 -4.72 -2.52
C GLY A 342 13.61 -4.73 -1.09
N PHE A 343 12.72 -4.65 -0.13
CA PHE A 343 13.10 -4.87 1.26
C PHE A 343 13.55 -6.32 1.36
N ALA A 344 14.84 -6.52 1.69
CA ALA A 344 15.39 -7.87 1.81
C ALA A 344 14.37 -8.76 2.52
N PRO A 345 13.97 -9.89 1.94
CA PRO A 345 12.77 -10.60 2.32
C PRO A 345 12.75 -11.09 3.78
N ASN A 346 13.73 -10.77 4.56
CA ASN A 346 13.84 -11.19 5.95
C ASN A 346 14.41 -10.13 6.89
N THR A 347 14.57 -8.89 6.44
CA THR A 347 15.13 -7.85 7.30
C THR A 347 14.33 -6.58 7.23
N HIS A 348 13.90 -6.06 8.38
CA HIS A 348 13.38 -4.72 8.50
C HIS A 348 13.95 -4.07 9.77
N LEU A 349 13.94 -2.76 9.80
CA LEU A 349 14.34 -2.02 10.96
C LEU A 349 13.18 -2.05 11.99
N ASN A 350 13.48 -2.39 13.23
CA ASN A 350 12.51 -2.23 14.30
C ASN A 350 12.42 -0.74 14.73
N ALA A 351 11.53 -0.44 15.66
CA ALA A 351 11.32 0.92 16.17
C ALA A 351 12.56 1.58 16.78
N THR A 352 13.63 0.84 17.03
CA THR A 352 14.91 1.35 17.51
C THR A 352 15.96 1.50 16.42
N GLY A 353 15.61 1.28 15.16
CA GLY A 353 16.53 1.34 14.03
C GLY A 353 17.45 0.11 13.91
N ARG A 354 17.18 -0.95 14.68
CA ARG A 354 17.90 -2.21 14.54
C ARG A 354 17.32 -3.03 13.39
N VAL A 355 18.20 -3.58 12.58
CA VAL A 355 17.83 -4.61 11.63
C VAL A 355 17.37 -5.83 12.42
N VAL A 356 16.11 -6.19 12.27
CA VAL A 356 15.54 -7.40 12.85
C VAL A 356 15.18 -8.35 11.72
N ASN A 357 15.49 -9.62 11.97
CA ASN A 357 15.02 -10.66 11.08
C ASN A 357 13.48 -10.64 11.08
N SER A 358 12.88 -10.61 9.93
CA SER A 358 11.42 -10.62 9.75
C SER A 358 10.78 -11.98 10.13
N ALA A 359 11.46 -12.80 10.92
CA ALA A 359 10.89 -14.05 11.43
C ALA A 359 9.53 -13.87 12.15
N SER A 360 9.19 -12.63 12.51
CA SER A 360 7.85 -12.27 13.00
C SER A 360 6.84 -11.97 11.88
N VAL A 361 7.30 -11.76 10.65
CA VAL A 361 6.44 -11.66 9.46
C VAL A 361 6.50 -13.01 8.76
N PRO A 362 5.41 -13.77 8.69
CA PRO A 362 5.46 -15.10 8.09
C PRO A 362 5.93 -14.97 6.64
N ILE A 363 7.11 -15.48 6.35
CA ILE A 363 7.48 -15.84 5.00
C ILE A 363 6.43 -16.85 4.54
N ALA A 364 6.03 -16.78 3.28
CA ALA A 364 5.07 -17.72 2.74
C ALA A 364 5.41 -19.16 3.17
N ASN A 365 4.60 -19.70 4.05
CA ASN A 365 4.74 -21.09 4.46
C ASN A 365 3.97 -21.95 3.46
N PHE A 366 4.60 -22.16 2.31
CA PHE A 366 4.02 -22.94 1.23
C PHE A 366 3.63 -24.37 1.65
N GLY A 367 4.13 -24.90 2.77
CA GLY A 367 3.69 -26.19 3.30
C GLY A 367 2.27 -26.12 3.84
N LYS A 368 2.08 -25.35 4.91
CA LYS A 368 0.80 -25.25 5.63
C LYS A 368 -0.26 -24.47 4.85
N TYR A 369 0.15 -23.44 4.09
CA TYR A 369 -0.74 -22.52 3.40
C TYR A 369 -0.59 -22.57 1.88
N ALA A 370 -0.16 -23.72 1.34
CA ALA A 370 0.08 -23.91 -0.10
C ALA A 370 -1.14 -23.60 -0.97
N ASN A 371 -2.34 -23.81 -0.44
CA ASN A 371 -3.59 -23.49 -1.13
C ASN A 371 -3.79 -21.98 -1.36
N GLY A 372 -3.02 -21.14 -0.67
CA GLY A 372 -3.11 -19.67 -0.82
C GLY A 372 -2.23 -19.11 -1.94
N THR A 373 -1.55 -19.94 -2.74
CA THR A 373 -0.74 -19.47 -3.86
C THR A 373 -1.60 -19.07 -5.06
N TYR A 374 -1.08 -18.15 -5.87
CA TYR A 374 -1.74 -17.70 -7.10
C TYR A 374 -2.00 -18.85 -8.08
N GLN A 375 -1.01 -19.72 -8.29
CA GLN A 375 -1.17 -20.88 -9.17
C GLN A 375 -2.21 -21.87 -8.64
N THR A 376 -2.42 -21.94 -7.31
CA THR A 376 -3.54 -22.73 -6.78
C THR A 376 -4.86 -22.08 -7.11
N ALA A 377 -5.00 -20.76 -6.96
CA ALA A 377 -6.21 -20.06 -7.36
C ALA A 377 -6.59 -20.36 -8.83
N LEU A 378 -5.63 -20.24 -9.74
CA LEU A 378 -5.86 -20.55 -11.16
C LEU A 378 -6.26 -22.01 -11.38
N ARG A 379 -5.62 -22.94 -10.68
CA ARG A 379 -5.91 -24.39 -10.81
C ARG A 379 -7.30 -24.75 -10.30
N GLU A 380 -7.76 -24.08 -9.26
CA GLU A 380 -9.12 -24.25 -8.73
C GLU A 380 -10.18 -23.50 -9.59
N GLY A 381 -9.76 -22.93 -10.74
CA GLY A 381 -10.67 -22.27 -11.68
C GLY A 381 -10.98 -20.81 -11.35
N HIS A 382 -10.24 -20.20 -10.41
CA HIS A 382 -10.43 -18.78 -10.13
C HIS A 382 -9.80 -17.92 -11.22
N ASN A 383 -10.64 -17.13 -11.87
CA ASN A 383 -10.25 -16.27 -12.99
C ASN A 383 -9.71 -14.93 -12.49
N LEU A 384 -8.53 -14.94 -11.87
CA LEU A 384 -7.93 -13.77 -11.25
C LEU A 384 -6.74 -13.25 -12.05
N GLY A 385 -6.71 -11.93 -12.25
CA GLY A 385 -5.52 -11.21 -12.69
C GLY A 385 -4.52 -11.02 -11.54
N VAL A 386 -3.36 -10.42 -11.86
CA VAL A 386 -2.31 -10.16 -10.87
C VAL A 386 -2.22 -8.68 -10.51
N PHE A 387 -1.78 -8.42 -9.28
CA PHE A 387 -1.42 -7.09 -8.80
C PHE A 387 -0.18 -7.17 -7.91
N ALA A 388 0.51 -6.05 -7.70
CA ALA A 388 1.60 -5.95 -6.74
C ALA A 388 1.40 -4.73 -5.86
N SER A 389 1.71 -4.86 -4.59
CA SER A 389 1.61 -3.79 -3.60
C SER A 389 2.70 -3.89 -2.54
N SER A 390 2.91 -2.81 -1.80
CA SER A 390 4.07 -2.70 -0.91
C SER A 390 3.79 -3.09 0.54
N ASP A 391 2.56 -2.95 1.03
CA ASP A 391 2.14 -3.16 2.41
C ASP A 391 2.75 -2.09 3.36
N HIS A 392 3.51 -2.49 4.33
CA HIS A 392 4.14 -1.60 5.32
C HIS A 392 5.34 -0.84 4.77
N ILE A 393 5.79 0.15 5.54
CA ILE A 393 6.93 1.03 5.28
C ILE A 393 6.60 2.08 4.21
N SER A 394 7.03 3.33 4.43
CA SER A 394 6.66 4.49 3.60
C SER A 394 7.35 4.54 2.21
N GLN A 395 7.96 3.45 1.78
CA GLN A 395 8.63 3.33 0.48
C GLN A 395 7.90 2.36 -0.44
N HIS A 396 7.99 2.58 -1.75
CA HIS A 396 7.49 1.61 -2.71
C HIS A 396 8.57 0.57 -3.01
N ALA A 397 8.20 -0.69 -2.85
CA ALA A 397 9.01 -1.84 -3.22
C ALA A 397 8.27 -2.73 -4.23
N SER A 398 7.12 -2.25 -4.73
CA SER A 398 6.30 -2.93 -5.72
C SER A 398 5.41 -1.94 -6.46
N TYR A 399 4.99 -2.32 -7.64
CA TYR A 399 4.23 -1.52 -8.55
C TYR A 399 3.10 -2.35 -9.16
N GLY A 400 1.86 -2.00 -8.84
CA GLY A 400 0.69 -2.51 -9.55
C GLY A 400 0.45 -1.69 -10.80
N GLY A 401 0.55 -2.30 -11.97
CA GLY A 401 0.27 -1.62 -13.23
C GLY A 401 -1.16 -1.89 -13.69
N VAL A 402 -1.89 -0.84 -14.07
CA VAL A 402 -3.26 -0.95 -14.57
C VAL A 402 -3.36 -0.31 -15.95
N TYR A 403 -3.85 -1.05 -16.92
CA TYR A 403 -4.14 -0.53 -18.25
C TYR A 403 -5.54 0.07 -18.30
N CYS A 404 -5.63 1.39 -18.38
CA CYS A 404 -6.87 2.16 -18.41
C CYS A 404 -7.03 2.89 -19.76
N LYS A 405 -8.27 3.01 -20.24
CA LYS A 405 -8.61 3.91 -21.33
C LYS A 405 -8.54 5.36 -20.88
N ASP A 406 -9.23 5.62 -19.78
CA ASP A 406 -9.27 6.92 -19.13
C ASP A 406 -8.58 6.86 -17.78
N PHE A 407 -7.68 7.80 -17.51
CA PHE A 407 -6.99 7.86 -16.24
C PHE A 407 -7.86 8.58 -15.20
N THR A 408 -8.82 7.84 -14.66
CA THR A 408 -9.73 8.26 -13.58
C THR A 408 -9.75 7.18 -12.51
N ARG A 409 -10.35 7.46 -11.35
CA ARG A 409 -10.59 6.47 -10.29
C ARG A 409 -11.42 5.29 -10.82
N GLU A 410 -12.47 5.59 -11.57
CA GLU A 410 -13.34 4.61 -12.20
C GLU A 410 -12.58 3.77 -13.25
N GLY A 411 -11.74 4.42 -14.07
CA GLY A 411 -10.91 3.74 -15.07
C GLY A 411 -9.90 2.78 -14.44
N ILE A 412 -9.35 3.11 -13.27
CA ILE A 412 -8.48 2.21 -12.50
C ILE A 412 -9.26 0.97 -12.05
N ILE A 413 -10.44 1.15 -11.45
CA ILE A 413 -11.28 0.02 -11.03
C ILE A 413 -11.70 -0.81 -12.26
N GLU A 414 -12.11 -0.18 -13.34
CA GLU A 414 -12.50 -0.86 -14.58
C GLU A 414 -11.32 -1.68 -15.16
N GLY A 415 -10.09 -1.16 -15.07
CA GLY A 415 -8.89 -1.90 -15.45
C GLY A 415 -8.65 -3.14 -14.58
N MET A 416 -8.85 -3.03 -13.27
CA MET A 416 -8.76 -4.16 -12.32
C MET A 416 -9.88 -5.18 -12.59
N ASP A 417 -11.12 -4.75 -12.78
CA ASP A 417 -12.27 -5.63 -13.05
C ASP A 417 -12.09 -6.44 -14.32
N ASN A 418 -11.47 -5.85 -15.32
CA ASN A 418 -11.14 -6.53 -16.57
C ASN A 418 -9.78 -7.25 -16.55
N ARG A 419 -9.12 -7.33 -15.37
CA ARG A 419 -7.82 -8.00 -15.23
C ARG A 419 -6.73 -7.44 -16.17
N ARG A 420 -6.89 -6.21 -16.63
CA ARG A 420 -5.90 -5.52 -17.46
C ARG A 420 -4.78 -4.98 -16.55
N THR A 421 -4.14 -5.90 -15.84
CA THR A 421 -3.17 -5.56 -14.79
C THR A 421 -1.87 -6.35 -14.94
N ILE A 422 -0.81 -5.73 -14.46
CA ILE A 422 0.50 -6.35 -14.29
C ILE A 422 0.99 -6.11 -12.87
N ALA A 423 1.83 -7.01 -12.39
CA ALA A 423 2.52 -6.88 -11.12
C ALA A 423 4.01 -6.75 -11.37
N ALA A 424 4.70 -5.85 -10.68
CA ALA A 424 6.13 -5.68 -10.88
C ALA A 424 6.85 -5.20 -9.60
N THR A 425 8.15 -5.47 -9.53
CA THR A 425 9.03 -4.98 -8.47
C THR A 425 9.77 -3.70 -8.86
N ASP A 426 9.73 -3.35 -10.12
CA ASP A 426 10.17 -2.08 -10.71
C ASP A 426 9.26 -1.75 -11.90
N LYS A 427 9.38 -0.59 -12.50
CA LYS A 427 8.53 -0.15 -13.62
C LYS A 427 8.88 -0.89 -14.93
N ILE A 428 8.65 -2.18 -14.95
CA ILE A 428 8.84 -3.07 -16.10
C ILE A 428 7.55 -3.10 -16.92
N TYR A 429 7.54 -2.50 -18.09
CA TYR A 429 6.38 -2.51 -18.98
C TYR A 429 6.22 -3.89 -19.62
N LEU A 430 5.02 -4.42 -19.58
CA LEU A 430 4.73 -5.76 -20.05
C LEU A 430 3.39 -5.80 -20.80
N ASN A 431 3.45 -5.85 -22.11
CA ASN A 431 2.30 -6.06 -22.97
C ASN A 431 2.23 -7.54 -23.37
N PHE A 432 1.05 -8.12 -23.28
CA PHE A 432 0.80 -9.51 -23.63
C PHE A 432 -0.56 -9.65 -24.31
N THR A 433 -0.58 -10.25 -25.48
CA THR A 433 -1.81 -10.53 -26.21
C THR A 433 -1.91 -11.99 -26.64
N CYS A 434 -3.14 -12.46 -26.80
CA CYS A 434 -3.45 -13.69 -27.51
C CYS A 434 -4.54 -13.39 -28.55
N ASN A 435 -4.30 -13.77 -29.80
CA ASN A 435 -5.19 -13.48 -30.94
C ASN A 435 -5.64 -12.00 -30.92
N GLU A 436 -4.68 -11.08 -30.72
CA GLU A 436 -4.87 -9.63 -30.67
C GLU A 436 -5.73 -9.11 -29.50
N LYS A 437 -6.18 -10.00 -28.60
CA LYS A 437 -6.87 -9.61 -27.37
C LYS A 437 -5.87 -9.39 -26.23
N PRO A 438 -6.04 -8.36 -25.38
CA PRO A 438 -5.10 -8.05 -24.30
C PRO A 438 -5.12 -9.09 -23.16
N LEU A 439 -4.09 -9.06 -22.34
CA LEU A 439 -4.08 -9.75 -21.04
C LEU A 439 -5.40 -9.48 -20.28
N GLY A 440 -5.85 -10.44 -19.48
CA GLY A 440 -7.15 -10.42 -18.80
C GLY A 440 -8.31 -10.98 -19.63
N SER A 441 -8.10 -11.26 -20.93
CA SER A 441 -9.16 -11.68 -21.87
C SER A 441 -9.48 -13.16 -21.81
N PHE A 442 -10.74 -13.49 -22.11
CA PHE A 442 -11.25 -14.85 -22.33
C PHE A 442 -11.46 -15.07 -23.84
N ILE A 443 -10.84 -16.10 -24.38
CA ILE A 443 -10.77 -16.34 -25.83
C ILE A 443 -11.24 -17.77 -26.11
N LYS A 444 -12.07 -17.94 -27.17
CA LYS A 444 -12.43 -19.26 -27.68
C LYS A 444 -11.87 -19.41 -29.08
N THR A 445 -11.17 -20.50 -29.35
CA THR A 445 -10.55 -20.73 -30.68
C THR A 445 -10.47 -22.22 -31.02
N GLU A 446 -10.60 -22.54 -32.30
CA GLU A 446 -10.33 -23.87 -32.87
C GLU A 446 -8.89 -23.98 -33.39
N LYS A 447 -8.24 -22.83 -33.60
CA LYS A 447 -6.87 -22.75 -34.13
C LYS A 447 -5.85 -22.56 -33.00
N ALA A 448 -4.61 -22.91 -33.27
CA ALA A 448 -3.49 -22.61 -32.41
C ALA A 448 -3.50 -21.13 -32.03
N PRO A 449 -3.53 -20.79 -30.72
CA PRO A 449 -3.53 -19.40 -30.28
C PRO A 449 -2.20 -18.74 -30.65
N LYS A 450 -2.30 -17.50 -31.14
CA LYS A 450 -1.14 -16.67 -31.49
C LYS A 450 -0.90 -15.66 -30.38
N PHE A 451 0.30 -15.65 -29.86
CA PHE A 451 0.72 -14.74 -28.80
C PHE A 451 1.68 -13.70 -29.32
N TRP A 452 1.62 -12.53 -28.72
CA TRP A 452 2.62 -11.50 -28.83
C TRP A 452 2.94 -10.96 -27.43
N VAL A 453 4.22 -10.83 -27.14
CA VAL A 453 4.72 -10.28 -25.90
C VAL A 453 5.75 -9.21 -26.19
N LYS A 454 5.63 -8.07 -25.51
CA LYS A 454 6.63 -7.01 -25.50
C LYS A 454 6.92 -6.61 -24.05
N VAL A 455 8.20 -6.52 -23.75
CA VAL A 455 8.69 -6.09 -22.43
C VAL A 455 9.71 -4.98 -22.61
N ASP A 456 9.49 -3.84 -21.92
CA ASP A 456 10.45 -2.78 -21.81
C ASP A 456 10.93 -2.77 -20.35
N GLY A 457 12.14 -3.26 -20.11
CA GLY A 457 12.73 -3.43 -18.79
C GLY A 457 13.51 -2.20 -18.32
N THR A 458 13.80 -2.17 -17.04
CA THR A 458 14.70 -1.19 -16.41
C THR A 458 16.16 -1.68 -16.40
N SER A 459 16.36 -2.98 -16.57
CA SER A 459 17.66 -3.67 -16.69
C SER A 459 17.59 -4.77 -17.74
N ASP A 460 18.76 -5.35 -18.09
CA ASP A 460 18.84 -6.50 -18.99
C ASP A 460 18.04 -7.70 -18.44
N PHE A 461 17.50 -8.50 -19.35
CA PHE A 461 16.73 -9.66 -18.96
C PHE A 461 17.61 -10.88 -18.67
N LYS A 462 17.29 -11.57 -17.59
CA LYS A 462 17.82 -12.89 -17.29
C LYS A 462 16.96 -13.98 -17.93
N ARG A 463 15.65 -13.83 -17.85
CA ARG A 463 14.70 -14.80 -18.39
C ARG A 463 13.32 -14.19 -18.57
N ILE A 464 12.66 -14.52 -19.67
CA ILE A 464 11.23 -14.31 -19.87
C ILE A 464 10.60 -15.68 -20.04
N THR A 465 9.58 -15.96 -19.24
CA THR A 465 8.89 -17.26 -19.22
C THR A 465 7.41 -17.07 -19.55
N ILE A 466 6.92 -17.87 -20.46
CA ILE A 466 5.49 -18.06 -20.64
C ILE A 466 5.08 -19.25 -19.78
N VAL A 467 4.21 -19.01 -18.82
CA VAL A 467 3.61 -20.05 -17.98
C VAL A 467 2.29 -20.47 -18.63
N ARG A 468 2.11 -21.77 -18.83
CA ARG A 468 0.88 -22.40 -19.33
C ARG A 468 0.35 -23.38 -18.31
N ASN A 469 -0.88 -23.20 -17.87
CA ASN A 469 -1.54 -24.09 -16.91
C ASN A 469 -0.65 -24.35 -15.67
N GLU A 470 -0.14 -23.26 -15.08
CA GLU A 470 0.69 -23.24 -13.87
C GLU A 470 2.05 -23.97 -14.00
N LYS A 471 2.50 -24.20 -15.25
CA LYS A 471 3.82 -24.78 -15.53
C LYS A 471 4.61 -23.87 -16.48
N ASP A 472 5.90 -23.76 -16.20
CA ASP A 472 6.81 -23.08 -17.11
C ASP A 472 6.81 -23.82 -18.45
N TRP A 473 6.27 -23.18 -19.48
CA TRP A 473 6.08 -23.83 -20.79
C TRP A 473 7.14 -23.41 -21.81
N LYS A 474 7.41 -22.10 -21.90
CA LYS A 474 8.35 -21.57 -22.88
C LYS A 474 9.27 -20.56 -22.23
N HIS A 475 10.56 -20.69 -22.47
CA HIS A 475 11.59 -19.79 -21.95
C HIS A 475 12.28 -19.06 -23.07
N PHE A 476 12.59 -17.80 -22.81
CA PHE A 476 13.53 -17.00 -23.54
C PHE A 476 14.63 -16.60 -22.54
N ASN A 477 15.84 -17.04 -22.79
CA ASN A 477 16.96 -16.84 -21.87
C ASN A 477 18.00 -15.90 -22.48
N GLU A 478 18.67 -15.16 -21.59
CA GLU A 478 19.86 -14.37 -21.85
C GLU A 478 19.80 -13.47 -23.09
N PHE A 479 19.35 -12.26 -22.87
CA PHE A 479 19.36 -11.20 -23.88
C PHE A 479 20.28 -10.08 -23.42
N GLU A 480 20.96 -9.46 -24.36
CA GLU A 480 21.50 -8.13 -24.18
C GLU A 480 20.40 -7.12 -24.51
N GLY A 481 20.24 -6.15 -23.62
CA GLY A 481 19.29 -5.07 -23.79
C GLY A 481 18.02 -5.17 -22.94
N LYS A 482 17.31 -4.06 -22.91
CA LYS A 482 16.15 -3.82 -22.04
C LYS A 482 14.83 -3.96 -22.77
N ILE A 483 14.82 -4.27 -24.04
CA ILE A 483 13.63 -4.42 -24.86
C ILE A 483 13.55 -5.84 -25.38
N PHE A 484 12.43 -6.48 -25.16
CA PHE A 484 12.12 -7.80 -25.74
C PHE A 484 10.79 -7.74 -26.46
N GLU A 485 10.74 -8.27 -27.67
CA GLU A 485 9.51 -8.38 -28.42
C GLU A 485 9.50 -9.69 -29.21
N LYS A 486 8.43 -10.49 -29.06
CA LYS A 486 8.33 -11.79 -29.73
C LYS A 486 6.87 -12.19 -30.00
N SER A 487 6.65 -12.76 -31.19
CA SER A 487 5.43 -13.47 -31.52
C SER A 487 5.70 -14.98 -31.56
N PHE A 488 4.73 -15.77 -31.11
CA PHE A 488 4.78 -17.24 -31.12
C PHE A 488 3.35 -17.81 -31.09
N SER A 489 3.23 -19.12 -31.24
CA SER A 489 1.95 -19.82 -31.13
C SER A 489 2.10 -21.10 -30.31
N ASP A 490 0.96 -21.64 -29.85
CA ASP A 490 0.88 -22.94 -29.20
C ASP A 490 0.06 -23.92 -30.06
N PRO A 491 0.73 -24.67 -30.95
CA PRO A 491 0.05 -25.69 -31.75
C PRO A 491 -0.39 -26.91 -30.95
N GLU A 492 0.16 -27.07 -29.72
CA GLU A 492 -0.11 -28.19 -28.81
C GLU A 492 -1.02 -27.75 -27.65
N MET A 493 -1.88 -26.74 -27.88
CA MET A 493 -2.85 -26.31 -26.87
C MET A 493 -3.73 -27.49 -26.44
N LEU A 494 -3.86 -27.68 -25.13
CA LEU A 494 -4.66 -28.75 -24.56
C LEU A 494 -6.16 -28.50 -24.79
N ASP A 495 -6.95 -29.56 -24.78
CA ASP A 495 -8.41 -29.46 -24.85
C ASP A 495 -8.95 -28.78 -23.57
N GLY A 496 -10.04 -28.02 -23.74
CA GLY A 496 -10.63 -27.21 -22.68
C GLY A 496 -9.95 -25.87 -22.48
N GLU A 497 -10.02 -25.34 -21.27
CA GLU A 497 -9.46 -24.03 -20.91
C GLU A 497 -7.96 -24.12 -20.61
N ASN A 498 -7.22 -23.24 -21.23
CA ASN A 498 -5.79 -23.04 -20.99
C ASN A 498 -5.52 -21.62 -20.51
N ARG A 499 -4.63 -21.48 -19.58
CA ARG A 499 -4.23 -20.20 -18.98
C ARG A 499 -2.79 -19.90 -19.30
N TYR A 500 -2.54 -18.70 -19.85
CA TYR A 500 -1.20 -18.26 -20.21
C TYR A 500 -0.90 -16.92 -19.57
N TYR A 501 0.23 -16.81 -18.87
CA TYR A 501 0.76 -15.53 -18.39
C TYR A 501 2.27 -15.45 -18.58
N VAL A 502 2.78 -14.23 -18.51
CA VAL A 502 4.21 -13.95 -18.68
C VAL A 502 4.82 -13.66 -17.32
N ARG A 503 5.99 -14.26 -17.04
CA ARG A 503 6.87 -13.93 -15.93
C ARG A 503 8.21 -13.44 -16.46
N VAL A 504 8.63 -12.26 -16.02
CA VAL A 504 9.88 -11.59 -16.40
C VAL A 504 10.84 -11.61 -15.22
N ILE A 505 12.11 -11.93 -15.45
CA ILE A 505 13.20 -11.83 -14.49
C ILE A 505 14.31 -11.02 -15.13
N GLN A 506 14.70 -9.91 -14.52
CA GLN A 506 15.84 -9.10 -14.92
C GLN A 506 17.15 -9.54 -14.24
N ARG A 507 18.30 -9.11 -14.75
CA ARG A 507 19.62 -9.43 -14.17
C ARG A 507 19.85 -8.74 -12.83
N ASP A 508 19.23 -7.59 -12.61
CA ASP A 508 19.28 -6.85 -11.34
C ASP A 508 18.37 -7.48 -10.25
N GLY A 509 17.64 -8.55 -10.59
CA GLY A 509 16.76 -9.28 -9.67
C GLY A 509 15.34 -8.76 -9.61
N ASN A 510 15.01 -7.71 -10.36
CA ASN A 510 13.63 -7.25 -10.51
C ASN A 510 12.80 -8.22 -11.36
N MET A 511 11.50 -8.28 -11.08
CA MET A 511 10.56 -9.20 -11.73
C MET A 511 9.25 -8.50 -12.11
N ALA A 512 8.57 -9.08 -13.10
CA ALA A 512 7.19 -8.68 -13.44
C ALA A 512 6.36 -9.89 -13.86
N TRP A 513 5.04 -9.76 -13.69
CA TRP A 513 4.03 -10.77 -14.06
C TRP A 513 2.87 -10.09 -14.79
N SER A 514 2.38 -10.71 -15.85
CA SER A 514 1.13 -10.28 -16.47
C SER A 514 -0.06 -11.02 -15.87
N SER A 515 -1.23 -10.40 -15.90
CA SER A 515 -2.47 -11.15 -15.80
C SER A 515 -2.56 -12.18 -16.94
N PRO A 516 -3.25 -13.32 -16.73
CA PRO A 516 -3.41 -14.34 -17.75
C PRO A 516 -4.29 -13.91 -18.91
N VAL A 517 -4.18 -14.65 -20.00
CA VAL A 517 -5.25 -14.85 -20.97
C VAL A 517 -5.80 -16.26 -20.80
N TRP A 518 -7.12 -16.41 -20.82
CA TRP A 518 -7.80 -17.70 -20.76
C TRP A 518 -8.22 -18.08 -22.17
N VAL A 519 -7.73 -19.22 -22.64
CA VAL A 519 -7.98 -19.70 -24.01
C VAL A 519 -8.66 -21.05 -23.96
N THR A 520 -9.91 -21.10 -24.40
CA THR A 520 -10.66 -22.34 -24.48
C THR A 520 -10.57 -22.89 -25.90
N LYS A 521 -10.08 -24.12 -26.03
CA LYS A 521 -10.13 -24.87 -27.28
C LYS A 521 -11.56 -25.34 -27.54
N LYS A 522 -12.11 -24.98 -28.70
CA LYS A 522 -13.44 -25.42 -29.13
C LYS A 522 -13.40 -26.84 -29.73
#